data_984f78ce87b1e53690a6492e09a48f25
#
_entry.id   984f78ce87b1e53690a6492e09a48f25
#
_cell.length_a   1.000
_cell.length_b   1.000
_cell.length_c   1.000
_cell.angle_alpha   90.00
_cell.angle_beta   90.00
_cell.angle_gamma   90.00
#
_symmetry.space_group_name_H-M   'P 1'
#
loop_
_entity.id
_entity.type
_entity.pdbx_description
1 polymer ?
#
loop_
_entity_poly.entity_id
_entity_poly.type
_entity_poly.pdbx_seq_one_letter_code
_entity_poly.pdbx_strand_id
1 'polypeptide(L)'
;MLIDHINLARVDLNLLVALDALLTDRSVTRAAARVGLRQSAMSHNLARLRALLGDELLTRGPEGMRPTPRALALVEPVRITLAQITALVFPGEAFDARTAERAFRIGLPDGAEVLLGPALLSYLRESAPGIRLHLETTDRLFDELDTGRLDFGIAFGALPEGQIHHKQRRLGTDTFVCIFNADRVGLSSPISLEDYVRLPHVLTTLRRGEQGVVDEALAKLGLSRTVAVTTPRFAAVPFLVAGAPLVATMPARIAHFFAATLGLSISPAPVELPEAPASLVWHASYDHDPANMWLRHTVESIAAKAGWTRK
;
A
#
# COMPACT_ATOMS: atom_id res chain seq x y z
N MET A 1 -19.50 -18.21 19.16
CA MET A 1 -18.46 -19.03 19.84
C MET A 1 -18.43 -18.58 21.30
N LEU A 2 -18.76 -19.44 22.26
CA LEU A 2 -18.72 -19.09 23.69
C LEU A 2 -17.26 -18.97 24.13
N ILE A 3 -16.93 -17.89 24.85
CA ILE A 3 -15.60 -17.70 25.44
C ILE A 3 -15.48 -18.67 26.62
N ASP A 4 -14.45 -19.53 26.60
CA ASP A 4 -14.11 -20.40 27.72
C ASP A 4 -13.36 -19.59 28.78
N HIS A 5 -14.13 -18.95 29.65
CA HIS A 5 -13.60 -18.09 30.71
C HIS A 5 -12.67 -18.83 31.68
N ILE A 6 -12.86 -20.14 31.90
CA ILE A 6 -12.07 -20.93 32.85
C ILE A 6 -10.65 -21.14 32.28
N ASN A 7 -10.54 -21.47 31.02
CA ASN A 7 -9.24 -21.65 30.37
C ASN A 7 -8.53 -20.30 30.14
N LEU A 8 -9.26 -19.26 29.78
CA LEU A 8 -8.67 -17.93 29.59
C LEU A 8 -8.15 -17.32 30.90
N ALA A 9 -8.84 -17.51 32.03
CA ALA A 9 -8.39 -17.04 33.33
C ALA A 9 -7.05 -17.62 33.81
N ARG A 10 -6.66 -18.77 33.27
CA ARG A 10 -5.37 -19.41 33.54
C ARG A 10 -4.22 -18.88 32.68
N VAL A 11 -4.53 -18.09 31.69
CA VAL A 11 -3.54 -17.51 30.76
C VAL A 11 -3.19 -16.09 31.20
N ASP A 12 -1.92 -15.85 31.44
CA ASP A 12 -1.40 -14.51 31.67
C ASP A 12 -1.40 -13.73 30.36
N LEU A 13 -2.36 -12.82 30.18
CA LEU A 13 -2.51 -12.04 28.94
C LEU A 13 -1.30 -11.13 28.66
N ASN A 14 -0.46 -10.81 29.66
CA ASN A 14 0.78 -10.09 29.42
C ASN A 14 1.77 -10.86 28.55
N LEU A 15 1.62 -12.19 28.49
CA LEU A 15 2.40 -13.02 27.58
C LEU A 15 2.14 -12.67 26.10
N LEU A 16 0.96 -12.17 25.73
CA LEU A 16 0.68 -11.74 24.36
C LEU A 16 1.51 -10.51 23.99
N VAL A 17 1.68 -9.57 24.91
CA VAL A 17 2.56 -8.39 24.72
C VAL A 17 4.01 -8.83 24.53
N ALA A 18 4.48 -9.78 25.38
CA ALA A 18 5.82 -10.36 25.24
C ALA A 18 6.00 -11.10 23.92
N LEU A 19 4.98 -11.84 23.46
CA LEU A 19 4.98 -12.59 22.21
C LEU A 19 5.11 -11.64 21.01
N ASP A 20 4.30 -10.58 20.93
CA ASP A 20 4.40 -9.60 19.84
C ASP A 20 5.79 -8.94 19.78
N ALA A 21 6.33 -8.52 20.92
CA ALA A 21 7.67 -7.96 21.00
C ALA A 21 8.75 -8.94 20.53
N LEU A 22 8.68 -10.20 20.93
CA LEU A 22 9.63 -11.25 20.55
C LEU A 22 9.58 -11.55 19.05
N LEU A 23 8.39 -11.64 18.47
CA LEU A 23 8.21 -11.92 17.04
C LEU A 23 8.60 -10.72 16.16
N THR A 24 8.39 -9.50 16.64
CA THR A 24 8.80 -8.26 15.96
C THR A 24 10.32 -8.11 15.97
N ASP A 25 10.95 -8.20 17.15
CA ASP A 25 12.38 -7.90 17.29
C ASP A 25 13.28 -9.10 17.00
N ARG A 26 12.74 -10.33 17.02
CA ARG A 26 13.50 -11.57 16.83
C ARG A 26 14.77 -11.62 17.71
N SER A 27 14.66 -11.03 18.90
CA SER A 27 15.75 -10.89 19.87
C SER A 27 15.17 -10.69 21.25
N VAL A 28 15.52 -11.56 22.18
CA VAL A 28 15.04 -11.49 23.58
C VAL A 28 15.44 -10.16 24.23
N THR A 29 16.66 -9.70 23.98
CA THR A 29 17.18 -8.45 24.56
C THR A 29 16.44 -7.22 24.00
N ARG A 30 16.25 -7.13 22.68
CA ARG A 30 15.51 -6.02 22.07
C ARG A 30 14.05 -6.03 22.44
N ALA A 31 13.41 -7.20 22.43
CA ALA A 31 12.02 -7.36 22.87
C ALA A 31 11.83 -6.93 24.32
N ALA A 32 12.75 -7.29 25.22
CA ALA A 32 12.72 -6.86 26.60
C ALA A 32 12.79 -5.32 26.73
N ALA A 33 13.72 -4.68 26.02
CA ALA A 33 13.86 -3.23 26.00
C ALA A 33 12.59 -2.53 25.47
N ARG A 34 11.97 -3.07 24.40
CA ARG A 34 10.72 -2.55 23.80
C ARG A 34 9.58 -2.46 24.80
N VAL A 35 9.42 -3.45 25.67
CA VAL A 35 8.29 -3.52 26.63
C VAL A 35 8.70 -3.15 28.06
N GLY A 36 9.88 -2.55 28.25
CA GLY A 36 10.34 -2.09 29.57
C GLY A 36 10.66 -3.23 30.55
N LEU A 37 10.99 -4.41 30.09
CA LEU A 37 11.35 -5.57 30.92
C LEU A 37 12.87 -5.80 30.96
N ARG A 38 13.32 -6.49 32.02
CA ARG A 38 14.67 -7.05 32.04
C ARG A 38 14.76 -8.27 31.11
N GLN A 39 15.92 -8.49 30.53
CA GLN A 39 16.16 -9.62 29.61
C GLN A 39 15.85 -10.99 30.25
N SER A 40 16.12 -11.16 31.55
CA SER A 40 15.78 -12.39 32.30
C SER A 40 14.27 -12.62 32.40
N ALA A 41 13.48 -11.57 32.62
CA ALA A 41 12.02 -11.63 32.64
C ALA A 41 11.46 -11.99 31.27
N MET A 42 12.00 -11.40 30.20
CA MET A 42 11.59 -11.74 28.82
C MET A 42 11.96 -13.18 28.46
N SER A 43 13.12 -13.67 28.88
CA SER A 43 13.51 -15.10 28.73
C SER A 43 12.55 -16.03 29.43
N HIS A 44 12.10 -15.67 30.65
CA HIS A 44 11.10 -16.43 31.39
C HIS A 44 9.74 -16.42 30.69
N ASN A 45 9.32 -15.25 30.17
CA ASN A 45 8.09 -15.16 29.37
C ASN A 45 8.15 -16.01 28.10
N LEU A 46 9.28 -16.06 27.40
CA LEU A 46 9.47 -16.93 26.25
C LEU A 46 9.34 -18.41 26.63
N ALA A 47 9.91 -18.83 27.77
CA ALA A 47 9.76 -20.20 28.25
C ALA A 47 8.28 -20.54 28.57
N ARG A 48 7.56 -19.63 29.21
CA ARG A 48 6.11 -19.79 29.50
C ARG A 48 5.28 -19.85 28.21
N LEU A 49 5.60 -19.01 27.23
CA LEU A 49 4.95 -19.02 25.91
C LEU A 49 5.17 -20.33 25.16
N ARG A 50 6.38 -20.86 25.19
CA ARG A 50 6.69 -22.17 24.62
C ARG A 50 5.84 -23.30 25.24
N ALA A 51 5.76 -23.31 26.57
CA ALA A 51 4.93 -24.29 27.29
C ALA A 51 3.43 -24.09 26.96
N LEU A 52 2.95 -22.86 26.91
CA LEU A 52 1.54 -22.54 26.63
C LEU A 52 1.12 -22.93 25.21
N LEU A 53 1.96 -22.63 24.22
CA LEU A 53 1.65 -22.79 22.80
C LEU A 53 2.15 -24.13 22.23
N GLY A 54 2.97 -24.89 22.98
CA GLY A 54 3.55 -26.14 22.52
C GLY A 54 4.47 -25.98 21.31
N ASP A 55 5.19 -24.83 21.22
CA ASP A 55 6.05 -24.49 20.09
C ASP A 55 7.27 -23.70 20.57
N GLU A 56 8.41 -23.87 19.90
CA GLU A 56 9.66 -23.17 20.22
C GLU A 56 9.59 -21.66 19.94
N LEU A 57 8.68 -21.22 19.10
CA LEU A 57 8.41 -19.86 18.66
C LEU A 57 9.59 -19.17 17.97
N LEU A 58 10.76 -19.18 18.60
CA LEU A 58 12.01 -18.64 18.08
C LEU A 58 13.12 -19.67 18.22
N THR A 59 13.74 -20.03 17.11
CA THR A 59 14.89 -20.96 17.03
C THR A 59 16.15 -20.20 16.65
N ARG A 60 17.33 -20.69 17.04
CA ARG A 60 18.61 -20.12 16.63
C ARG A 60 18.93 -20.48 15.18
N GLY A 61 19.28 -19.47 14.39
CA GLY A 61 19.80 -19.61 13.02
C GLY A 61 21.13 -18.88 12.85
N PRO A 62 21.79 -19.02 11.69
CA PRO A 62 23.08 -18.37 11.40
C PRO A 62 23.05 -16.84 11.55
N GLU A 63 21.93 -16.23 11.26
CA GLU A 63 21.73 -14.75 11.29
C GLU A 63 20.97 -14.29 12.55
N GLY A 64 20.87 -15.10 13.58
CA GLY A 64 20.15 -14.80 14.81
C GLY A 64 18.91 -15.66 15.03
N MET A 65 17.95 -15.18 15.79
CA MET A 65 16.73 -15.93 16.08
C MET A 65 15.73 -15.85 14.92
N ARG A 66 15.17 -17.01 14.54
CA ARG A 66 14.15 -17.15 13.49
C ARG A 66 12.83 -17.63 14.08
N PRO A 67 11.69 -17.04 13.70
CA PRO A 67 10.38 -17.53 14.10
C PRO A 67 10.08 -18.88 13.42
N THR A 68 9.39 -19.74 14.15
CA THR A 68 8.83 -21.00 13.60
C THR A 68 7.65 -20.67 12.65
N PRO A 69 7.23 -21.60 11.78
CA PRO A 69 6.02 -21.43 10.97
C PRO A 69 4.77 -21.14 11.81
N ARG A 70 4.65 -21.81 12.97
CA ARG A 70 3.55 -21.56 13.91
C ARG A 70 3.63 -20.16 14.52
N ALA A 71 4.82 -19.70 14.89
CA ALA A 71 5.02 -18.35 15.39
C ALA A 71 4.65 -17.28 14.35
N LEU A 72 5.00 -17.50 13.08
CA LEU A 72 4.61 -16.61 11.97
C LEU A 72 3.09 -16.53 11.82
N ALA A 73 2.39 -17.65 11.90
CA ALA A 73 0.93 -17.70 11.85
C ALA A 73 0.24 -16.99 13.04
N LEU A 74 0.94 -16.82 14.16
CA LEU A 74 0.43 -16.15 15.36
C LEU A 74 0.63 -14.62 15.34
N VAL A 75 1.52 -14.08 14.51
CA VAL A 75 1.82 -12.63 14.48
C VAL A 75 0.53 -11.82 14.35
N GLU A 76 -0.26 -12.18 13.38
CA GLU A 76 -1.47 -11.44 13.03
C GLU A 76 -2.58 -11.56 14.07
N PRO A 77 -3.00 -12.76 14.48
CA PRO A 77 -4.01 -12.93 15.53
C PRO A 77 -3.65 -12.19 16.83
N VAL A 78 -2.37 -12.23 17.22
CA VAL A 78 -1.90 -11.56 18.44
C VAL A 78 -2.01 -10.04 18.31
N ARG A 79 -1.61 -9.45 17.20
CA ARG A 79 -1.71 -8.00 16.96
C ARG A 79 -3.15 -7.51 16.96
N ILE A 80 -4.05 -8.22 16.29
CA ILE A 80 -5.48 -7.89 16.29
C ILE A 80 -6.01 -7.91 17.72
N THR A 81 -5.71 -8.96 18.49
CA THR A 81 -6.17 -9.09 19.88
C THR A 81 -5.64 -7.98 20.76
N LEU A 82 -4.34 -7.65 20.68
CA LEU A 82 -3.75 -6.57 21.46
C LEU A 82 -4.34 -5.20 21.10
N ALA A 83 -4.61 -4.94 19.82
CA ALA A 83 -5.27 -3.71 19.39
C ALA A 83 -6.70 -3.59 19.97
N GLN A 84 -7.45 -4.69 19.99
CA GLN A 84 -8.78 -4.74 20.61
C GLN A 84 -8.72 -4.51 22.12
N ILE A 85 -7.78 -5.14 22.82
CA ILE A 85 -7.57 -4.93 24.26
C ILE A 85 -7.18 -3.48 24.51
N THR A 86 -6.27 -2.90 23.73
CA THR A 86 -5.86 -1.51 23.84
C THR A 86 -7.05 -0.57 23.69
N ALA A 87 -7.90 -0.79 22.70
CA ALA A 87 -9.09 0.03 22.49
C ALA A 87 -10.12 -0.09 23.63
N LEU A 88 -10.18 -1.24 24.30
CA LEU A 88 -11.07 -1.46 25.45
C LEU A 88 -10.53 -0.82 26.73
N VAL A 89 -9.21 -0.99 27.00
CA VAL A 89 -8.59 -0.58 28.27
C VAL A 89 -8.22 0.90 28.25
N PHE A 90 -7.82 1.38 27.10
CA PHE A 90 -7.46 2.78 26.86
C PHE A 90 -8.37 3.31 25.75
N PRO A 91 -9.67 3.55 26.05
CA PRO A 91 -10.51 4.28 25.10
C PRO A 91 -9.84 5.61 24.89
N GLY A 92 -9.19 5.78 23.73
CA GLY A 92 -8.23 6.83 23.48
C GLY A 92 -8.82 8.19 23.78
N GLU A 93 -8.00 9.10 24.33
CA GLU A 93 -8.26 10.54 24.17
C GLU A 93 -8.58 10.76 22.71
N ALA A 94 -9.74 11.41 22.44
CA ALA A 94 -10.21 11.62 21.08
C ALA A 94 -9.04 12.23 20.30
N PHE A 95 -8.59 11.54 19.23
CA PHE A 95 -7.45 12.01 18.43
C PHE A 95 -7.71 13.45 17.97
N ASP A 96 -6.91 14.37 18.45
CA ASP A 96 -6.93 15.76 18.01
C ASP A 96 -5.80 16.00 17.00
N ALA A 97 -6.17 16.10 15.74
CA ALA A 97 -5.24 16.31 14.65
C ALA A 97 -4.39 17.58 14.80
N ARG A 98 -4.93 18.62 15.48
CA ARG A 98 -4.23 19.91 15.63
C ARG A 98 -3.04 19.85 16.56
N THR A 99 -3.09 18.96 17.54
CA THR A 99 -2.06 18.82 18.59
C THR A 99 -1.23 17.56 18.43
N ALA A 100 -1.67 16.63 17.56
CA ALA A 100 -1.00 15.36 17.38
C ALA A 100 0.37 15.53 16.71
N GLU A 101 1.38 14.86 17.26
CA GLU A 101 2.71 14.72 16.67
C GLU A 101 2.90 13.25 16.25
N ARG A 102 2.69 12.95 14.97
CA ARG A 102 2.83 11.59 14.45
C ARG A 102 3.38 11.60 13.03
N ALA A 103 4.19 10.60 12.71
CA ALA A 103 4.60 10.29 11.35
C ALA A 103 3.77 9.12 10.83
N PHE A 104 3.26 9.25 9.60
CA PHE A 104 2.58 8.18 8.88
C PHE A 104 3.39 7.76 7.66
N ARG A 105 3.46 6.46 7.41
CA ARG A 105 4.04 5.86 6.21
C ARG A 105 2.93 5.35 5.33
N ILE A 106 2.84 5.88 4.12
CA ILE A 106 1.76 5.59 3.17
C ILE A 106 2.35 4.99 1.91
N GLY A 107 1.93 3.77 1.59
CA GLY A 107 2.29 3.12 0.33
C GLY A 107 1.37 3.56 -0.80
N LEU A 108 1.92 4.15 -1.87
CA LEU A 108 1.11 4.55 -3.02
C LEU A 108 1.97 4.64 -4.29
N PRO A 109 1.38 4.43 -5.49
CA PRO A 109 2.05 4.72 -6.74
C PRO A 109 2.33 6.22 -6.89
N ASP A 110 3.44 6.56 -7.50
CA ASP A 110 3.89 7.93 -7.73
C ASP A 110 2.86 8.81 -8.48
N GLY A 111 2.05 8.22 -9.35
CA GLY A 111 0.93 8.93 -9.98
C GLY A 111 -0.13 9.40 -8.99
N ALA A 112 -0.45 8.61 -7.96
CA ALA A 112 -1.36 9.01 -6.90
C ALA A 112 -0.72 10.07 -5.98
N GLU A 113 0.59 9.98 -5.73
CA GLU A 113 1.35 10.98 -4.99
C GLU A 113 1.26 12.35 -5.66
N VAL A 114 1.49 12.42 -6.98
CA VAL A 114 1.38 13.67 -7.77
C VAL A 114 -0.03 14.26 -7.69
N LEU A 115 -1.06 13.42 -7.79
CA LEU A 115 -2.46 13.89 -7.86
C LEU A 115 -3.03 14.29 -6.50
N LEU A 116 -2.70 13.57 -5.44
CA LEU A 116 -3.29 13.78 -4.11
C LEU A 116 -2.36 14.50 -3.14
N GLY A 117 -1.04 14.36 -3.32
CA GLY A 117 -0.04 14.90 -2.41
C GLY A 117 -0.15 16.40 -2.15
N PRO A 118 -0.23 17.26 -3.16
CA PRO A 118 -0.33 18.71 -2.95
C PRO A 118 -1.53 19.11 -2.09
N ALA A 119 -2.73 18.58 -2.40
CA ALA A 119 -3.94 18.87 -1.64
C ALA A 119 -3.89 18.30 -0.21
N LEU A 120 -3.31 17.10 -0.05
CA LEU A 120 -3.13 16.48 1.26
C LEU A 120 -2.16 17.30 2.13
N LEU A 121 -1.04 17.73 1.58
CA LEU A 121 -0.06 18.54 2.31
C LEU A 121 -0.62 19.90 2.69
N SER A 122 -1.35 20.57 1.78
CA SER A 122 -2.02 21.84 2.08
C SER A 122 -2.98 21.69 3.26
N TYR A 123 -3.85 20.67 3.20
CA TYR A 123 -4.79 20.39 4.28
C TYR A 123 -4.10 20.10 5.62
N LEU A 124 -3.03 19.30 5.61
CA LEU A 124 -2.30 18.95 6.84
C LEU A 124 -1.59 20.17 7.45
N ARG A 125 -1.04 21.07 6.63
CA ARG A 125 -0.40 22.29 7.18
C ARG A 125 -1.37 23.18 7.95
N GLU A 126 -2.64 23.20 7.55
CA GLU A 126 -3.67 23.99 8.21
C GLU A 126 -4.32 23.28 9.39
N SER A 127 -4.60 21.97 9.24
CA SER A 127 -5.46 21.22 10.16
C SER A 127 -4.70 20.32 11.13
N ALA A 128 -3.45 19.95 10.80
CA ALA A 128 -2.66 18.96 11.57
C ALA A 128 -1.15 19.21 11.41
N PRO A 129 -0.63 20.37 11.85
CA PRO A 129 0.75 20.81 11.54
C PRO A 129 1.85 19.89 12.10
N GLY A 130 1.57 19.12 13.17
CA GLY A 130 2.49 18.14 13.74
C GLY A 130 2.53 16.79 13.03
N ILE A 131 1.61 16.55 12.09
CA ILE A 131 1.60 15.31 11.29
C ILE A 131 2.67 15.37 10.20
N ARG A 132 3.44 14.29 10.10
CA ARG A 132 4.45 14.08 9.06
C ARG A 132 4.06 12.90 8.18
N LEU A 133 4.30 13.00 6.88
CA LEU A 133 4.06 11.92 5.92
C LEU A 133 5.38 11.41 5.33
N HIS A 134 5.49 10.11 5.23
CA HIS A 134 6.45 9.41 4.40
C HIS A 134 5.67 8.67 3.30
N LEU A 135 5.83 9.12 2.05
CA LEU A 135 5.16 8.55 0.89
C LEU A 135 6.14 7.58 0.22
N GLU A 136 5.72 6.34 0.02
CA GLU A 136 6.59 5.28 -0.47
C GLU A 136 5.92 4.54 -1.65
N THR A 137 6.66 4.40 -2.76
CA THR A 137 6.24 3.53 -3.86
C THR A 137 6.87 2.15 -3.68
N THR A 138 6.05 1.11 -3.57
CA THR A 138 6.49 -0.26 -3.32
C THR A 138 5.71 -1.26 -4.16
N ASP A 139 6.34 -2.36 -4.54
CA ASP A 139 5.72 -3.55 -5.15
C ASP A 139 5.28 -4.59 -4.10
N ARG A 140 5.57 -4.33 -2.82
CA ARG A 140 5.32 -5.20 -1.68
C ARG A 140 4.33 -4.60 -0.68
N LEU A 141 3.32 -3.88 -1.19
CA LEU A 141 2.38 -3.11 -0.37
C LEU A 141 1.78 -3.95 0.78
N PHE A 142 1.29 -5.15 0.48
CA PHE A 142 0.64 -6.00 1.47
C PHE A 142 1.62 -6.56 2.51
N ASP A 143 2.80 -7.01 2.10
CA ASP A 143 3.85 -7.47 3.02
C ASP A 143 4.30 -6.35 3.97
N GLU A 144 4.33 -5.12 3.48
CA GLU A 144 4.74 -3.96 4.29
C GLU A 144 3.63 -3.48 5.23
N LEU A 145 2.36 -3.66 4.85
CA LEU A 145 1.23 -3.51 5.75
C LEU A 145 1.24 -4.58 6.85
N ASP A 146 1.49 -5.85 6.52
CA ASP A 146 1.57 -6.97 7.46
C ASP A 146 2.68 -6.79 8.50
N THR A 147 3.80 -6.23 8.08
CA THR A 147 4.92 -5.97 8.98
C THR A 147 4.81 -4.66 9.75
N GLY A 148 3.75 -3.86 9.50
CA GLY A 148 3.57 -2.54 10.11
C GLY A 148 4.62 -1.51 9.66
N ARG A 149 5.26 -1.72 8.53
CA ARG A 149 6.16 -0.73 7.90
C ARG A 149 5.38 0.39 7.24
N LEU A 150 4.17 0.08 6.77
CA LEU A 150 3.21 1.05 6.27
C LEU A 150 1.98 1.09 7.18
N ASP A 151 1.43 2.27 7.38
CA ASP A 151 0.20 2.49 8.12
C ASP A 151 -1.05 2.16 7.28
N PHE A 152 -1.02 2.51 6.01
CA PHE A 152 -2.00 2.15 4.98
C PHE A 152 -1.44 2.45 3.58
N GLY A 153 -2.18 2.10 2.54
CA GLY A 153 -1.77 2.40 1.17
C GLY A 153 -2.91 2.62 0.21
N ILE A 154 -2.57 2.99 -1.02
CA ILE A 154 -3.47 3.07 -2.17
C ILE A 154 -3.04 2.01 -3.18
N ALA A 155 -3.95 1.07 -3.45
CA ALA A 155 -3.78 0.04 -4.47
C ALA A 155 -4.66 0.33 -5.68
N PHE A 156 -4.18 -0.07 -6.87
CA PHE A 156 -4.92 -0.01 -8.12
C PHE A 156 -5.10 -1.41 -8.71
N GLY A 157 -6.23 -1.62 -9.39
CA GLY A 157 -6.60 -2.91 -9.98
C GLY A 157 -7.26 -3.85 -8.99
N ALA A 158 -7.36 -5.12 -9.38
CA ALA A 158 -7.87 -6.18 -8.52
C ALA A 158 -6.88 -6.44 -7.38
N LEU A 159 -7.40 -6.53 -6.16
CA LEU A 159 -6.57 -6.89 -5.02
C LEU A 159 -6.30 -8.40 -5.02
N PRO A 160 -5.13 -8.84 -4.54
CA PRO A 160 -4.82 -10.26 -4.44
C PRO A 160 -5.85 -11.01 -3.59
N GLU A 161 -6.18 -12.23 -4.00
CA GLU A 161 -7.03 -13.12 -3.21
C GLU A 161 -6.32 -13.57 -1.91
N GLY A 162 -7.10 -13.91 -0.89
CA GLY A 162 -6.56 -14.42 0.38
C GLY A 162 -6.06 -13.36 1.37
N GLN A 163 -6.23 -12.08 1.07
CA GLN A 163 -5.84 -10.97 1.95
C GLN A 163 -6.85 -10.75 3.10
N ILE A 164 -7.09 -11.79 3.91
CA ILE A 164 -8.12 -11.82 4.97
C ILE A 164 -7.87 -10.82 6.11
N HIS A 165 -6.60 -10.43 6.30
CA HIS A 165 -6.19 -9.48 7.34
C HIS A 165 -6.19 -8.03 6.87
N HIS A 166 -6.45 -7.79 5.60
CA HIS A 166 -6.53 -6.46 5.04
C HIS A 166 -7.96 -5.98 4.91
N LYS A 167 -8.16 -4.74 5.27
CA LYS A 167 -9.39 -3.98 5.02
C LYS A 167 -9.17 -3.11 3.81
N GLN A 168 -10.26 -2.86 3.09
CA GLN A 168 -10.21 -1.98 1.93
C GLN A 168 -11.42 -1.06 1.89
N ARG A 169 -11.23 0.09 1.27
CA ARG A 169 -12.29 1.03 0.94
C ARG A 169 -12.04 1.61 -0.46
N ARG A 170 -13.00 1.43 -1.35
CA ARG A 170 -12.90 1.95 -2.71
C ARG A 170 -12.90 3.47 -2.70
N LEU A 171 -11.92 4.06 -3.37
CA LEU A 171 -11.80 5.50 -3.61
C LEU A 171 -12.55 5.89 -4.88
N GLY A 172 -12.38 5.12 -5.94
CA GLY A 172 -12.98 5.37 -7.23
C GLY A 172 -12.44 4.41 -8.30
N THR A 173 -12.62 4.80 -9.55
CA THR A 173 -12.11 4.04 -10.70
C THR A 173 -11.38 5.00 -11.63
N ASP A 174 -10.28 4.56 -12.21
CA ASP A 174 -9.62 5.23 -13.32
C ASP A 174 -9.74 4.39 -14.60
N THR A 175 -9.53 5.02 -15.74
CA THR A 175 -9.45 4.37 -17.04
C THR A 175 -8.06 4.57 -17.62
N PHE A 176 -7.79 3.96 -18.79
CA PHE A 176 -6.51 4.13 -19.47
C PHE A 176 -6.69 4.95 -20.74
N VAL A 177 -5.71 5.80 -21.02
CA VAL A 177 -5.59 6.58 -22.24
C VAL A 177 -4.17 6.50 -22.79
N CYS A 178 -4.02 6.76 -24.09
CA CYS A 178 -2.73 6.96 -24.71
C CYS A 178 -2.29 8.41 -24.58
N ILE A 179 -0.99 8.62 -24.30
CA ILE A 179 -0.35 9.93 -24.26
C ILE A 179 0.86 9.92 -25.20
N PHE A 180 1.05 10.99 -25.96
CA PHE A 180 2.13 11.12 -26.94
C PHE A 180 2.35 12.58 -27.33
N ASN A 181 3.49 12.86 -27.96
CA ASN A 181 3.76 14.14 -28.58
C ASN A 181 3.38 14.06 -30.07
N ALA A 182 2.31 14.75 -30.48
CA ALA A 182 1.77 14.71 -31.84
C ALA A 182 2.80 15.09 -32.92
N ASP A 183 3.59 16.15 -32.68
CA ASP A 183 4.58 16.63 -33.62
C ASP A 183 5.72 15.63 -33.84
N ARG A 184 6.11 14.89 -32.77
CA ARG A 184 7.19 13.92 -32.85
C ARG A 184 6.79 12.61 -33.50
N VAL A 185 5.55 12.15 -33.28
CA VAL A 185 5.07 10.90 -33.88
C VAL A 185 4.39 11.14 -35.25
N GLY A 186 4.05 12.38 -35.58
CA GLY A 186 3.39 12.75 -36.84
C GLY A 186 1.94 12.25 -36.92
N LEU A 187 1.26 12.09 -35.77
CA LEU A 187 -0.10 11.57 -35.68
C LEU A 187 -0.99 12.50 -34.85
N SER A 188 -2.29 12.41 -35.09
CA SER A 188 -3.32 13.10 -34.31
C SER A 188 -4.19 12.12 -33.53
N SER A 189 -4.91 12.62 -32.54
CA SER A 189 -5.93 11.84 -31.82
C SER A 189 -7.22 11.76 -32.65
N PRO A 190 -7.91 10.60 -32.70
CA PRO A 190 -7.55 9.32 -32.05
C PRO A 190 -6.46 8.56 -32.84
N ILE A 191 -5.57 7.87 -32.14
CA ILE A 191 -4.59 6.97 -32.78
C ILE A 191 -5.30 5.68 -33.22
N SER A 192 -5.03 5.24 -34.48
CA SER A 192 -5.49 3.95 -34.99
C SER A 192 -4.78 2.79 -34.29
N LEU A 193 -5.38 1.59 -34.33
CA LEU A 193 -4.73 0.39 -33.78
C LEU A 193 -3.44 0.06 -34.55
N GLU A 194 -3.43 0.26 -35.88
CA GLU A 194 -2.26 0.04 -36.71
C GLU A 194 -1.10 0.93 -36.34
N ASP A 195 -1.34 2.26 -36.19
CA ASP A 195 -0.32 3.19 -35.78
C ASP A 195 0.15 2.92 -34.35
N TYR A 196 -0.78 2.56 -33.45
CA TYR A 196 -0.49 2.25 -32.07
C TYR A 196 0.50 1.09 -31.91
N VAL A 197 0.30 -0.01 -32.63
CA VAL A 197 1.21 -1.18 -32.55
C VAL A 197 2.56 -0.92 -33.26
N ARG A 198 2.58 -0.02 -34.23
CA ARG A 198 3.80 0.37 -34.96
C ARG A 198 4.72 1.27 -34.17
N LEU A 199 4.17 2.12 -33.31
CA LEU A 199 4.97 3.05 -32.48
C LEU A 199 5.73 2.31 -31.38
N PRO A 200 6.91 2.80 -30.98
CA PRO A 200 7.59 2.31 -29.79
C PRO A 200 6.90 2.83 -28.51
N HIS A 201 6.79 1.96 -27.51
CA HIS A 201 6.04 2.21 -26.29
C HIS A 201 6.90 2.44 -25.07
N VAL A 202 6.38 3.24 -24.14
CA VAL A 202 6.81 3.25 -22.75
C VAL A 202 5.87 2.34 -21.94
N LEU A 203 6.43 1.39 -21.22
CA LEU A 203 5.72 0.52 -20.29
C LEU A 203 6.03 0.95 -18.85
N THR A 204 5.00 1.18 -18.06
CA THR A 204 5.15 1.38 -16.61
C THR A 204 4.90 0.07 -15.88
N THR A 205 5.90 -0.42 -15.17
CA THR A 205 5.81 -1.60 -14.32
C THR A 205 6.83 -1.56 -13.19
N LEU A 206 6.44 -2.01 -12.01
CA LEU A 206 7.33 -2.18 -10.86
C LEU A 206 8.11 -3.49 -10.94
N ARG A 207 7.65 -4.46 -11.71
CA ARG A 207 8.25 -5.80 -11.82
C ARG A 207 8.94 -5.99 -13.16
N ARG A 208 10.15 -6.55 -13.12
CA ARG A 208 10.91 -6.82 -14.36
C ARG A 208 10.28 -7.96 -15.15
N GLY A 209 10.11 -7.76 -16.46
CA GLY A 209 9.67 -8.80 -17.39
C GLY A 209 8.16 -9.09 -17.35
N GLU A 210 7.35 -8.34 -16.62
CA GLU A 210 5.91 -8.45 -16.66
C GLU A 210 5.34 -7.78 -17.91
N GLN A 211 4.30 -8.43 -18.48
CA GLN A 211 3.43 -7.85 -19.49
C GLN A 211 2.39 -6.97 -18.78
N GLY A 212 2.06 -5.84 -19.39
CA GLY A 212 1.02 -4.96 -18.88
C GLY A 212 -0.36 -5.30 -19.45
N VAL A 213 -1.40 -4.68 -18.91
CA VAL A 213 -2.80 -4.85 -19.37
C VAL A 213 -2.98 -4.61 -20.88
N VAL A 214 -2.14 -3.77 -21.47
CA VAL A 214 -2.12 -3.52 -22.93
C VAL A 214 -1.61 -4.73 -23.70
N ASP A 215 -0.56 -5.38 -23.19
CA ASP A 215 0.04 -6.55 -23.85
C ASP A 215 -0.94 -7.73 -23.86
N GLU A 216 -1.68 -7.91 -22.75
CA GLU A 216 -2.76 -8.89 -22.66
C GLU A 216 -3.91 -8.58 -23.63
N ALA A 217 -4.29 -7.30 -23.76
CA ALA A 217 -5.35 -6.90 -24.68
C ALA A 217 -4.93 -7.09 -26.16
N LEU A 218 -3.69 -6.74 -26.51
CA LEU A 218 -3.15 -6.95 -27.86
C LEU A 218 -3.02 -8.44 -28.20
N ALA A 219 -2.58 -9.27 -27.24
CA ALA A 219 -2.45 -10.72 -27.45
C ALA A 219 -3.79 -11.39 -27.82
N LYS A 220 -4.91 -10.92 -27.23
CA LYS A 220 -6.28 -11.41 -27.60
C LYS A 220 -6.64 -11.12 -29.06
N LEU A 221 -6.00 -10.12 -29.68
CA LEU A 221 -6.16 -9.74 -31.07
C LEU A 221 -5.08 -10.36 -31.97
N GLY A 222 -4.17 -11.17 -31.41
CA GLY A 222 -3.02 -11.72 -32.15
C GLY A 222 -1.96 -10.67 -32.47
N LEU A 223 -1.95 -9.55 -31.78
CA LEU A 223 -1.05 -8.43 -32.00
C LEU A 223 -0.03 -8.32 -30.85
N SER A 224 1.05 -7.59 -31.11
CA SER A 224 2.07 -7.23 -30.13
C SER A 224 2.57 -5.82 -30.40
N ARG A 225 3.26 -5.24 -29.43
CA ARG A 225 3.91 -3.93 -29.55
C ARG A 225 5.38 -4.02 -29.20
N THR A 226 6.16 -3.02 -29.62
CA THR A 226 7.56 -2.88 -29.20
C THR A 226 7.65 -1.99 -27.99
N VAL A 227 8.09 -2.53 -26.85
CA VAL A 227 8.41 -1.74 -25.64
C VAL A 227 9.84 -1.24 -25.77
N ALA A 228 10.00 0.07 -26.01
CA ALA A 228 11.29 0.71 -26.12
C ALA A 228 11.86 1.13 -24.75
N VAL A 229 10.99 1.46 -23.79
CA VAL A 229 11.37 1.92 -22.45
C VAL A 229 10.47 1.29 -21.40
N THR A 230 11.07 0.80 -20.34
CA THR A 230 10.37 0.36 -19.13
C THR A 230 10.77 1.24 -17.96
N THR A 231 9.80 1.73 -17.20
CA THR A 231 10.03 2.57 -16.00
C THR A 231 9.07 2.18 -14.88
N PRO A 232 9.47 2.23 -13.61
CA PRO A 232 8.56 2.01 -12.50
C PRO A 232 7.74 3.26 -12.12
N ARG A 233 7.86 4.37 -12.86
CA ARG A 233 7.32 5.68 -12.47
C ARG A 233 6.37 6.25 -13.51
N PHE A 234 5.10 6.37 -13.17
CA PHE A 234 4.10 7.03 -14.01
C PHE A 234 4.41 8.52 -14.23
N ALA A 235 4.92 9.21 -13.23
CA ALA A 235 5.26 10.63 -13.34
C ALA A 235 6.41 10.92 -14.32
N ALA A 236 7.27 9.93 -14.62
CA ALA A 236 8.35 10.09 -15.60
C ALA A 236 7.86 9.94 -17.06
N VAL A 237 6.78 9.20 -17.29
CA VAL A 237 6.29 8.85 -18.64
C VAL A 237 6.00 10.06 -19.50
N PRO A 238 5.30 11.12 -19.03
CA PRO A 238 5.00 12.29 -19.84
C PRO A 238 6.26 13.01 -20.37
N PHE A 239 7.33 13.04 -19.59
CA PHE A 239 8.60 13.65 -20.01
C PHE A 239 9.32 12.80 -21.07
N LEU A 240 9.23 11.45 -20.95
CA LEU A 240 9.81 10.55 -21.95
C LEU A 240 9.11 10.70 -23.30
N VAL A 241 7.77 10.74 -23.32
CA VAL A 241 7.01 10.91 -24.57
C VAL A 241 7.11 12.33 -25.12
N ALA A 242 7.30 13.35 -24.28
CA ALA A 242 7.60 14.71 -24.74
C ALA A 242 8.94 14.79 -25.46
N GLY A 243 9.91 14.00 -25.02
CA GLY A 243 11.30 14.02 -25.52
C GLY A 243 11.57 13.16 -26.76
N ALA A 244 10.72 12.17 -27.07
CA ALA A 244 10.98 11.17 -28.12
C ALA A 244 9.69 10.73 -28.83
N PRO A 245 9.78 10.13 -30.05
CA PRO A 245 8.61 9.63 -30.79
C PRO A 245 8.08 8.33 -30.16
N LEU A 246 7.54 8.42 -28.99
CA LEU A 246 7.02 7.32 -28.16
C LEU A 246 5.53 7.52 -27.88
N VAL A 247 4.84 6.42 -27.64
CA VAL A 247 3.49 6.42 -27.07
C VAL A 247 3.50 5.71 -25.71
N ALA A 248 2.67 6.15 -24.80
CA ALA A 248 2.44 5.44 -23.55
C ALA A 248 0.94 5.30 -23.28
N THR A 249 0.54 4.15 -22.73
CA THR A 249 -0.79 3.96 -22.17
C THR A 249 -0.67 4.01 -20.67
N MET A 250 -1.44 4.90 -20.05
CA MET A 250 -1.33 5.18 -18.61
C MET A 250 -2.70 5.60 -18.04
N PRO A 251 -2.88 5.60 -16.70
CA PRO A 251 -4.11 6.06 -16.08
C PRO A 251 -4.50 7.47 -16.54
N ALA A 252 -5.79 7.64 -16.86
CA ALA A 252 -6.28 8.86 -17.52
C ALA A 252 -6.07 10.12 -16.69
N ARG A 253 -6.25 10.04 -15.36
CA ARG A 253 -6.12 11.20 -14.48
C ARG A 253 -4.72 11.80 -14.51
N ILE A 254 -3.70 10.96 -14.36
CA ILE A 254 -2.31 11.41 -14.41
C ILE A 254 -1.90 11.84 -15.83
N ALA A 255 -2.43 11.18 -16.86
CA ALA A 255 -2.22 11.59 -18.25
C ALA A 255 -2.76 13.00 -18.50
N HIS A 256 -4.00 13.28 -18.11
CA HIS A 256 -4.62 14.61 -18.26
C HIS A 256 -3.87 15.71 -17.48
N PHE A 257 -3.43 15.37 -16.27
CA PHE A 257 -2.66 16.31 -15.44
C PHE A 257 -1.40 16.80 -16.15
N PHE A 258 -0.63 15.91 -16.74
CA PHE A 258 0.62 16.28 -17.40
C PHE A 258 0.44 16.77 -18.85
N ALA A 259 -0.55 16.26 -19.57
CA ALA A 259 -0.75 16.63 -20.97
C ALA A 259 -0.98 18.14 -21.15
N ALA A 260 -1.79 18.73 -20.29
CA ALA A 260 -2.03 20.17 -20.30
C ALA A 260 -0.74 20.99 -20.06
N THR A 261 0.15 20.50 -19.19
CA THR A 261 1.38 21.20 -18.82
C THR A 261 2.48 21.05 -19.88
N LEU A 262 2.57 19.88 -20.51
CA LEU A 262 3.66 19.52 -21.42
C LEU A 262 3.27 19.60 -22.92
N GLY A 263 2.04 20.06 -23.24
CA GLY A 263 1.57 20.14 -24.62
C GLY A 263 1.46 18.77 -25.30
N LEU A 264 1.09 17.73 -24.56
CA LEU A 264 0.96 16.39 -25.08
C LEU A 264 -0.47 16.09 -25.52
N SER A 265 -0.60 15.23 -26.53
CA SER A 265 -1.87 14.76 -27.03
C SER A 265 -2.35 13.55 -26.22
N ILE A 266 -3.66 13.48 -25.98
CA ILE A 266 -4.33 12.34 -25.38
C ILE A 266 -5.22 11.68 -26.44
N SER A 267 -5.21 10.37 -26.49
CA SER A 267 -6.08 9.56 -27.33
C SER A 267 -6.74 8.46 -26.49
N PRO A 268 -7.99 8.10 -26.78
CA PRO A 268 -8.50 6.82 -26.30
C PRO A 268 -7.54 5.68 -26.67
N ALA A 269 -7.41 4.68 -25.81
CA ALA A 269 -6.68 3.47 -26.17
C ALA A 269 -7.42 2.75 -27.32
N PRO A 270 -6.74 2.36 -28.41
CA PRO A 270 -7.40 1.69 -29.54
C PRO A 270 -7.70 0.20 -29.27
N VAL A 271 -7.57 -0.25 -28.04
CA VAL A 271 -7.91 -1.58 -27.54
C VAL A 271 -8.74 -1.44 -26.26
N GLU A 272 -9.61 -2.41 -26.02
CA GLU A 272 -10.40 -2.46 -24.81
C GLU A 272 -9.50 -2.83 -23.62
N LEU A 273 -9.48 -1.97 -22.61
CA LEU A 273 -8.69 -2.14 -21.40
C LEU A 273 -9.60 -2.22 -20.17
N PRO A 274 -9.25 -3.00 -19.16
CA PRO A 274 -10.01 -3.07 -17.92
C PRO A 274 -9.98 -1.72 -17.19
N GLU A 275 -11.04 -1.44 -16.47
CA GLU A 275 -11.00 -0.33 -15.51
C GLU A 275 -9.97 -0.59 -14.40
N ALA A 276 -9.37 0.47 -13.89
CA ALA A 276 -8.43 0.42 -12.77
C ALA A 276 -9.11 0.95 -11.48
N PRO A 277 -9.77 0.08 -10.68
CA PRO A 277 -10.28 0.49 -9.39
C PRO A 277 -9.15 0.93 -8.47
N ALA A 278 -9.34 2.08 -7.79
CA ALA A 278 -8.45 2.57 -6.75
C ALA A 278 -9.07 2.32 -5.39
N SER A 279 -8.31 1.76 -4.47
CA SER A 279 -8.76 1.45 -3.11
C SER A 279 -7.73 1.87 -2.08
N LEU A 280 -8.19 2.46 -0.97
CA LEU A 280 -7.42 2.47 0.27
C LEU A 280 -7.35 1.04 0.81
N VAL A 281 -6.18 0.64 1.28
CA VAL A 281 -5.95 -0.67 1.90
C VAL A 281 -5.14 -0.49 3.18
N TRP A 282 -5.51 -1.21 4.22
CA TRP A 282 -4.82 -1.19 5.51
C TRP A 282 -4.94 -2.53 6.21
N HIS A 283 -4.02 -2.79 7.10
CA HIS A 283 -4.07 -3.96 7.93
C HIS A 283 -5.15 -3.85 9.02
N ALA A 284 -5.88 -4.93 9.33
CA ALA A 284 -7.01 -4.92 10.25
C ALA A 284 -6.67 -4.42 11.66
N SER A 285 -5.40 -4.51 12.10
CA SER A 285 -4.94 -3.95 13.38
C SER A 285 -5.09 -2.43 13.48
N TYR A 286 -5.11 -1.72 12.35
CA TYR A 286 -5.31 -0.28 12.28
C TYR A 286 -6.76 0.15 12.04
N ASP A 287 -7.70 -0.82 12.03
CA ASP A 287 -9.11 -0.52 11.69
C ASP A 287 -9.73 0.47 12.67
N HIS A 288 -9.36 0.35 13.94
CA HIS A 288 -9.86 1.20 15.04
C HIS A 288 -8.82 2.18 15.60
N ASP A 289 -7.64 2.34 14.99
CA ASP A 289 -6.68 3.37 15.37
C ASP A 289 -7.24 4.76 14.98
N PRO A 290 -7.54 5.65 15.96
CA PRO A 290 -8.24 6.89 15.66
C PRO A 290 -7.45 7.83 14.73
N ALA A 291 -6.14 7.86 14.85
CA ALA A 291 -5.28 8.68 14.01
C ALA A 291 -5.20 8.14 12.57
N ASN A 292 -5.11 6.81 12.41
CA ASN A 292 -5.13 6.17 11.10
C ASN A 292 -6.50 6.35 10.43
N MET A 293 -7.61 6.16 11.18
CA MET A 293 -8.96 6.42 10.69
C MET A 293 -9.13 7.86 10.19
N TRP A 294 -8.67 8.84 11.00
CA TRP A 294 -8.75 10.24 10.62
C TRP A 294 -8.00 10.53 9.31
N LEU A 295 -6.77 10.03 9.18
CA LEU A 295 -5.98 10.29 7.97
C LEU A 295 -6.55 9.57 6.74
N ARG A 296 -7.04 8.34 6.89
CA ARG A 296 -7.75 7.63 5.79
C ARG A 296 -8.99 8.42 5.32
N HIS A 297 -9.82 8.92 6.23
CA HIS A 297 -10.98 9.75 5.89
C HIS A 297 -10.56 11.06 5.21
N THR A 298 -9.45 11.65 5.64
CA THR A 298 -8.87 12.83 5.00
C THR A 298 -8.46 12.53 3.55
N VAL A 299 -7.74 11.43 3.32
CA VAL A 299 -7.36 11.00 1.97
C VAL A 299 -8.59 10.70 1.11
N GLU A 300 -9.62 10.03 1.64
CA GLU A 300 -10.89 9.79 0.94
C GLU A 300 -11.56 11.10 0.51
N SER A 301 -11.64 12.06 1.41
CA SER A 301 -12.25 13.37 1.13
C SER A 301 -11.50 14.11 0.02
N ILE A 302 -10.16 14.09 0.05
CA ILE A 302 -9.31 14.71 -0.96
C ILE A 302 -9.44 13.98 -2.30
N ALA A 303 -9.44 12.67 -2.31
CA ALA A 303 -9.63 11.86 -3.51
C ALA A 303 -11.01 12.14 -4.16
N ALA A 304 -12.06 12.23 -3.35
CA ALA A 304 -13.40 12.59 -3.85
C ALA A 304 -13.43 13.98 -4.50
N LYS A 305 -12.78 14.99 -3.88
CA LYS A 305 -12.64 16.34 -4.45
C LYS A 305 -11.81 16.36 -5.73
N ALA A 306 -10.83 15.46 -5.85
CA ALA A 306 -10.03 15.24 -7.06
C ALA A 306 -10.78 14.42 -8.14
N GLY A 307 -12.08 14.18 -7.96
CA GLY A 307 -12.93 13.46 -8.90
C GLY A 307 -12.82 11.94 -8.85
N TRP A 308 -12.21 11.37 -7.81
CA TRP A 308 -12.23 9.93 -7.56
C TRP A 308 -13.58 9.58 -6.91
N THR A 309 -14.60 9.37 -7.74
CA THR A 309 -15.96 9.09 -7.27
C THR A 309 -16.24 7.58 -7.29
N ARG A 310 -16.93 7.12 -6.26
CA ARG A 310 -17.52 5.79 -6.26
C ARG A 310 -18.67 5.76 -7.27
N LYS A 311 -18.58 4.93 -8.29
CA LYS A 311 -19.74 4.54 -9.08
C LYS A 311 -20.44 3.40 -8.40
#